data_c6cbefa967180d953d00df22f2275c66
#
_entry.id   c6cbefa967180d953d00df22f2275c66
#
_cell.length_a   1.000
_cell.length_b   1.000
_cell.length_c   1.000
_cell.angle_alpha   90.00
_cell.angle_beta   90.00
_cell.angle_gamma   90.00
#
_symmetry.space_group_name_H-M   'P 1'
#
loop_
_entity.id
_entity.type
_entity.pdbx_description
1 polymer ?
#
loop_
_entity_poly.entity_id
_entity_poly.type
_entity_poly.pdbx_seq_one_letter_code
_entity_poly.pdbx_strand_id
1 'polypeptide(L)'
;MRGLQSFRWPVKLAMLVIALLAVIAIGSGWWLPWDPAAIDLQQRLLPPGAAHWLGTDHLGRDIFSRLLAATRVSLGAVMACLLLVLLIGLAVGGCAGLLGGRADRGLMRIAELFMTFPTSILSFFMVGVLGTGLTNVILAIALSHWAWYARMVR
;
A
#
# COMPACT_ATOMS: atom_id res chain seq x y z
N MET A 1 -38.44 -5.56 1.87
CA MET A 1 -37.43 -5.73 2.94
C MET A 1 -36.41 -6.87 2.72
N ARG A 2 -36.46 -7.63 1.62
CA ARG A 2 -35.50 -8.73 1.32
C ARG A 2 -34.16 -8.27 0.71
N GLY A 3 -34.04 -7.06 0.19
CA GLY A 3 -32.83 -6.57 -0.47
C GLY A 3 -31.68 -6.16 0.46
N LEU A 4 -31.95 -5.80 1.71
CA LEU A 4 -30.93 -5.34 2.67
C LEU A 4 -30.18 -6.50 3.35
N GLN A 5 -30.74 -7.71 3.34
CA GLN A 5 -30.08 -8.89 3.94
C GLN A 5 -29.06 -9.52 2.98
N SER A 6 -29.28 -9.45 1.67
CA SER A 6 -28.34 -10.00 0.69
C SER A 6 -27.05 -9.16 0.56
N PHE A 7 -27.13 -7.86 0.88
CA PHE A 7 -25.95 -6.95 0.87
C PHE A 7 -25.00 -7.17 2.07
N ARG A 8 -25.46 -7.83 3.11
CA ARG A 8 -24.62 -8.08 4.32
C ARG A 8 -23.60 -9.20 4.14
N TRP A 9 -23.83 -10.16 3.26
CA TRP A 9 -22.93 -11.29 3.02
C TRP A 9 -21.61 -10.89 2.32
N PRO A 10 -21.64 -10.18 1.18
CA PRO A 10 -20.40 -9.76 0.53
C PRO A 10 -19.58 -8.81 1.40
N VAL A 11 -20.23 -7.93 2.19
CA VAL A 11 -19.54 -7.05 3.13
C VAL A 11 -18.84 -7.86 4.23
N LYS A 12 -19.50 -8.85 4.80
CA LYS A 12 -18.88 -9.72 5.82
C LYS A 12 -17.71 -10.51 5.25
N LEU A 13 -17.85 -11.03 4.01
CA LEU A 13 -16.76 -11.73 3.33
C LEU A 13 -15.56 -10.79 3.08
N ALA A 14 -15.83 -9.58 2.60
CA ALA A 14 -14.78 -8.58 2.39
C ALA A 14 -14.06 -8.23 3.71
N MET A 15 -14.79 -8.01 4.79
CA MET A 15 -14.21 -7.75 6.11
C MET A 15 -13.37 -8.94 6.60
N LEU A 16 -13.85 -10.17 6.39
CA LEU A 16 -13.10 -11.38 6.75
C LEU A 16 -11.78 -11.46 5.98
N VAL A 17 -11.82 -11.22 4.67
CA VAL A 17 -10.60 -11.21 3.81
C VAL A 17 -9.61 -10.13 4.27
N ILE A 18 -10.09 -8.90 4.53
CA ILE A 18 -9.24 -7.82 5.02
C ILE A 18 -8.64 -8.18 6.38
N ALA A 19 -9.44 -8.72 7.30
CA ALA A 19 -8.94 -9.15 8.61
C ALA A 19 -7.90 -10.27 8.49
N LEU A 20 -8.13 -11.25 7.61
CA LEU A 20 -7.17 -12.33 7.34
C LEU A 20 -5.85 -11.78 6.79
N LEU A 21 -5.92 -10.89 5.81
CA LEU A 21 -4.72 -10.25 5.25
C LEU A 21 -3.97 -9.42 6.30
N ALA A 22 -4.68 -8.72 7.17
CA ALA A 22 -4.07 -7.96 8.27
C ALA A 22 -3.37 -8.89 9.27
N VAL A 23 -4.00 -10.00 9.64
CA VAL A 23 -3.39 -11.01 10.53
C VAL A 23 -2.15 -11.62 9.88
N ILE A 24 -2.19 -11.95 8.59
CA ILE A 24 -1.03 -12.44 7.84
C ILE A 24 0.08 -11.40 7.83
N ALA A 25 -0.24 -10.13 7.51
CA ALA A 25 0.76 -9.07 7.43
C ALA A 25 1.46 -8.82 8.76
N ILE A 26 0.74 -8.87 9.88
CA ILE A 26 1.29 -8.69 11.23
C ILE A 26 2.05 -9.95 11.68
N GLY A 27 1.44 -11.13 11.48
CA GLY A 27 1.96 -12.40 11.97
C GLY A 27 3.14 -12.95 11.16
N SER A 28 3.24 -12.62 9.87
CA SER A 28 4.30 -13.18 9.00
C SER A 28 5.74 -12.84 9.45
N GLY A 29 5.91 -11.87 10.35
CA GLY A 29 7.23 -11.61 10.95
C GLY A 29 7.71 -12.68 11.93
N TRP A 30 6.80 -13.51 12.47
CA TRP A 30 7.09 -14.53 13.49
C TRP A 30 6.73 -15.96 13.04
N TRP A 31 5.95 -16.08 11.97
CA TRP A 31 5.32 -17.34 11.54
C TRP A 31 5.79 -17.86 10.18
N LEU A 32 6.93 -17.42 9.69
CA LEU A 32 7.46 -17.95 8.43
C LEU A 32 7.99 -19.37 8.65
N PRO A 33 7.46 -20.38 7.96
CA PRO A 33 7.99 -21.76 8.04
C PRO A 33 9.43 -21.84 7.56
N TRP A 34 9.78 -21.05 6.54
CA TRP A 34 11.11 -20.96 5.92
C TRP A 34 11.53 -19.51 5.74
N ASP A 35 12.84 -19.26 5.70
CA ASP A 35 13.35 -17.94 5.31
C ASP A 35 12.96 -17.66 3.83
N PRO A 36 12.17 -16.62 3.54
CA PRO A 36 11.72 -16.33 2.17
C PRO A 36 12.87 -15.94 1.23
N ALA A 37 14.05 -15.60 1.75
CA ALA A 37 15.23 -15.22 1.00
C ALA A 37 16.25 -16.36 0.85
N ALA A 38 16.14 -17.46 1.62
CA ALA A 38 17.07 -18.58 1.58
C ALA A 38 17.05 -19.26 0.21
N ILE A 39 18.21 -19.31 -0.44
CA ILE A 39 18.39 -19.93 -1.76
C ILE A 39 18.92 -21.36 -1.55
N ASP A 40 18.22 -22.36 -2.10
CA ASP A 40 18.67 -23.75 -2.14
C ASP A 40 18.48 -24.33 -3.53
N LEU A 41 19.52 -24.29 -4.34
CA LEU A 41 19.48 -24.76 -5.72
C LEU A 41 19.24 -26.27 -5.86
N GLN A 42 19.43 -27.06 -4.80
CA GLN A 42 19.12 -28.49 -4.80
C GLN A 42 17.61 -28.74 -4.71
N GLN A 43 16.89 -27.81 -4.11
CA GLN A 43 15.43 -27.88 -3.94
C GLN A 43 14.66 -27.01 -4.94
N ARG A 44 15.25 -26.70 -6.09
CA ARG A 44 14.60 -25.86 -7.10
C ARG A 44 13.41 -26.55 -7.78
N LEU A 45 12.34 -25.81 -8.01
CA LEU A 45 11.15 -26.26 -8.75
C LEU A 45 10.51 -27.53 -8.18
N LEU A 46 10.59 -27.73 -6.86
CA LEU A 46 9.88 -28.81 -6.21
C LEU A 46 8.36 -28.56 -6.27
N PRO A 47 7.57 -29.60 -6.53
CA PRO A 47 6.12 -29.53 -6.47
C PRO A 47 5.63 -29.28 -5.04
N PRO A 48 4.36 -28.84 -4.85
CA PRO A 48 3.73 -28.74 -3.55
C PRO A 48 3.82 -30.05 -2.76
N GLY A 49 4.22 -29.94 -1.50
CA GLY A 49 4.44 -31.10 -0.61
C GLY A 49 4.43 -30.73 0.87
N ALA A 50 4.66 -31.72 1.74
CA ALA A 50 4.63 -31.53 3.19
C ALA A 50 5.71 -30.55 3.70
N ALA A 51 6.88 -30.51 3.07
CA ALA A 51 7.96 -29.58 3.41
C ALA A 51 7.73 -28.19 2.86
N HIS A 52 7.21 -28.09 1.62
CA HIS A 52 6.94 -26.82 0.92
C HIS A 52 5.50 -26.84 0.40
N TRP A 53 4.59 -26.22 1.13
CA TRP A 53 3.14 -26.30 0.85
C TRP A 53 2.73 -25.84 -0.53
N LEU A 54 3.39 -24.84 -1.09
CA LEU A 54 3.20 -24.35 -2.46
C LEU A 54 4.39 -24.67 -3.37
N GLY A 55 5.30 -25.55 -2.93
CA GLY A 55 6.51 -25.86 -3.66
C GLY A 55 7.57 -24.75 -3.57
N THR A 56 8.60 -24.89 -4.42
CA THR A 56 9.74 -23.95 -4.45
C THR A 56 9.89 -23.30 -5.82
N ASP A 57 10.50 -22.12 -5.84
CA ASP A 57 10.77 -21.39 -7.07
C ASP A 57 12.04 -21.86 -7.79
N HIS A 58 12.42 -21.15 -8.86
CA HIS A 58 13.63 -21.47 -9.66
C HIS A 58 14.97 -21.29 -8.90
N LEU A 59 14.94 -20.66 -7.73
CA LEU A 59 16.08 -20.53 -6.81
C LEU A 59 15.97 -21.44 -5.61
N GLY A 60 14.95 -22.33 -5.54
CA GLY A 60 14.70 -23.22 -4.42
C GLY A 60 14.09 -22.54 -3.20
N ARG A 61 13.59 -21.31 -3.32
CA ARG A 61 12.97 -20.58 -2.22
C ARG A 61 11.52 -21.02 -2.03
N ASP A 62 11.07 -21.14 -0.77
CA ASP A 62 9.70 -21.54 -0.45
C ASP A 62 8.67 -20.49 -0.89
N ILE A 63 7.76 -20.89 -1.79
CA ILE A 63 6.75 -19.98 -2.38
C ILE A 63 5.76 -19.52 -1.31
N PHE A 64 5.36 -20.38 -0.37
CA PHE A 64 4.39 -20.02 0.67
C PHE A 64 4.96 -18.95 1.61
N SER A 65 6.18 -19.14 2.13
CA SER A 65 6.86 -18.14 2.98
C SER A 65 7.05 -16.80 2.25
N ARG A 66 7.37 -16.86 0.96
CA ARG A 66 7.50 -15.65 0.12
C ARG A 66 6.19 -14.90 -0.06
N LEU A 67 5.07 -15.60 -0.23
CA LEU A 67 3.73 -14.97 -0.31
C LEU A 67 3.36 -14.28 1.00
N LEU A 68 3.63 -14.93 2.14
CA LEU A 68 3.40 -14.32 3.45
C LEU A 68 4.25 -13.07 3.67
N ALA A 69 5.54 -13.14 3.35
CA ALA A 69 6.46 -12.01 3.45
C ALA A 69 6.07 -10.86 2.49
N ALA A 70 5.69 -11.19 1.24
CA ALA A 70 5.22 -10.21 0.26
C ALA A 70 3.95 -9.50 0.72
N THR A 71 3.01 -10.21 1.35
CA THR A 71 1.79 -9.62 1.92
C THR A 71 2.13 -8.56 2.97
N ARG A 72 3.07 -8.84 3.87
CA ARG A 72 3.53 -7.88 4.88
C ARG A 72 4.13 -6.62 4.24
N VAL A 73 5.03 -6.79 3.27
CA VAL A 73 5.69 -5.68 2.59
C VAL A 73 4.67 -4.84 1.83
N SER A 74 3.78 -5.47 1.07
CA SER A 74 2.78 -4.77 0.26
C SER A 74 1.78 -4.00 1.11
N LEU A 75 1.18 -4.64 2.13
CA LEU A 75 0.24 -3.96 3.03
C LEU A 75 0.92 -2.88 3.86
N GLY A 76 2.14 -3.12 4.33
CA GLY A 76 2.94 -2.13 5.04
C GLY A 76 3.22 -0.90 4.18
N ALA A 77 3.61 -1.09 2.93
CA ALA A 77 3.85 0.00 1.98
C ALA A 77 2.57 0.81 1.69
N VAL A 78 1.44 0.12 1.47
CA VAL A 78 0.14 0.78 1.24
C VAL A 78 -0.30 1.58 2.46
N MET A 79 -0.17 1.02 3.66
CA MET A 79 -0.53 1.72 4.90
C MET A 79 0.38 2.93 5.16
N ALA A 80 1.69 2.80 4.94
CA ALA A 80 2.63 3.91 5.08
C ALA A 80 2.31 5.04 4.07
N CYS A 81 2.04 4.67 2.81
CA CYS A 81 1.64 5.62 1.77
C CYS A 81 0.33 6.34 2.16
N LEU A 82 -0.69 5.59 2.56
CA LEU A 82 -1.99 6.14 2.97
C LEU A 82 -1.85 7.11 4.14
N LEU A 83 -1.08 6.74 5.17
CA LEU A 83 -0.82 7.60 6.32
C LEU A 83 -0.13 8.91 5.90
N LEU A 84 0.89 8.85 5.05
CA LEU A 84 1.57 10.05 4.55
C LEU A 84 0.65 10.95 3.75
N VAL A 85 -0.12 10.37 2.82
CA VAL A 85 -1.10 11.12 2.01
C VAL A 85 -2.13 11.80 2.90
N LEU A 86 -2.68 11.08 3.89
CA LEU A 86 -3.66 11.64 4.83
C LEU A 86 -3.05 12.71 5.72
N LEU A 87 -1.85 12.50 6.27
CA LEU A 87 -1.18 13.49 7.11
C LEU A 87 -0.94 14.79 6.35
N ILE A 88 -0.38 14.72 5.14
CA ILE A 88 -0.13 15.91 4.32
C ILE A 88 -1.46 16.54 3.90
N GLY A 89 -2.41 15.74 3.42
CA GLY A 89 -3.72 16.21 2.98
C GLY A 89 -4.53 16.89 4.09
N LEU A 90 -4.57 16.28 5.29
CA LEU A 90 -5.22 16.85 6.47
C LEU A 90 -4.54 18.14 6.94
N ALA A 91 -3.20 18.16 6.99
CA ALA A 91 -2.46 19.35 7.39
C ALA A 91 -2.72 20.51 6.44
N VAL A 92 -2.54 20.29 5.14
CA VAL A 92 -2.71 21.36 4.14
C VAL A 92 -4.19 21.76 3.98
N GLY A 93 -5.10 20.79 3.85
CA GLY A 93 -6.53 21.03 3.71
C GLY A 93 -7.14 21.67 4.95
N GLY A 94 -6.76 21.16 6.14
CA GLY A 94 -7.19 21.74 7.42
C GLY A 94 -6.68 23.16 7.63
N CYS A 95 -5.40 23.42 7.36
CA CYS A 95 -4.87 24.79 7.39
C CYS A 95 -5.58 25.72 6.41
N ALA A 96 -5.85 25.26 5.19
CA ALA A 96 -6.57 26.04 4.19
C ALA A 96 -7.99 26.39 4.67
N GLY A 97 -8.74 25.39 5.17
CA GLY A 97 -10.10 25.59 5.68
C GLY A 97 -10.18 26.46 6.92
N LEU A 98 -9.24 26.31 7.87
CA LEU A 98 -9.25 27.08 9.12
C LEU A 98 -8.78 28.54 8.95
N LEU A 99 -7.74 28.78 8.16
CA LEU A 99 -7.17 30.12 7.97
C LEU A 99 -7.97 30.96 6.98
N GLY A 100 -8.56 30.31 5.96
CA GLY A 100 -9.36 30.98 4.94
C GLY A 100 -8.62 32.06 4.13
N GLY A 101 -9.35 32.87 3.40
CA GLY A 101 -8.83 34.10 2.78
C GLY A 101 -7.66 33.89 1.80
N ARG A 102 -6.54 34.55 2.07
CA ARG A 102 -5.34 34.52 1.20
C ARG A 102 -4.56 33.22 1.35
N ALA A 103 -4.50 32.67 2.57
CA ALA A 103 -3.80 31.42 2.87
C ALA A 103 -4.48 30.25 2.15
N ASP A 104 -5.79 30.15 2.24
CA ASP A 104 -6.59 29.16 1.53
C ASP A 104 -6.35 29.23 0.01
N ARG A 105 -6.45 30.42 -0.58
CA ARG A 105 -6.19 30.58 -2.01
C ARG A 105 -4.79 30.16 -2.42
N GLY A 106 -3.77 30.46 -1.62
CA GLY A 106 -2.39 30.09 -1.89
C GLY A 106 -2.17 28.59 -1.83
N LEU A 107 -2.62 27.94 -0.75
CA LEU A 107 -2.47 26.49 -0.55
C LEU A 107 -3.23 25.70 -1.61
N MET A 108 -4.46 26.11 -1.93
CA MET A 108 -5.27 25.44 -2.96
C MET A 108 -4.69 25.65 -4.36
N ARG A 109 -4.06 26.80 -4.64
CA ARG A 109 -3.37 27.00 -5.93
C ARG A 109 -2.21 26.04 -6.11
N ILE A 110 -1.44 25.77 -5.05
CA ILE A 110 -0.39 24.76 -5.08
C ILE A 110 -0.99 23.37 -5.31
N ALA A 111 -2.05 23.01 -4.59
CA ALA A 111 -2.74 21.74 -4.79
C ALA A 111 -3.25 21.58 -6.24
N GLU A 112 -3.83 22.63 -6.83
CA GLU A 112 -4.30 22.65 -8.23
C GLU A 112 -3.15 22.40 -9.21
N LEU A 113 -1.96 22.95 -8.98
CA LEU A 113 -0.79 22.68 -9.82
C LEU A 113 -0.43 21.19 -9.82
N PHE A 114 -0.42 20.54 -8.64
CA PHE A 114 -0.19 19.10 -8.55
C PHE A 114 -1.27 18.27 -9.25
N MET A 115 -2.52 18.72 -9.18
CA MET A 115 -3.65 18.03 -9.82
C MET A 115 -3.71 18.24 -11.34
N THR A 116 -3.00 19.21 -11.89
CA THR A 116 -2.92 19.46 -13.34
C THR A 116 -2.13 18.34 -14.05
N PHE A 117 -1.17 17.73 -13.36
CA PHE A 117 -0.40 16.63 -13.91
C PHE A 117 -1.12 15.30 -13.68
N PRO A 118 -1.12 14.38 -14.68
CA PRO A 118 -1.53 13.00 -14.44
C PRO A 118 -0.68 12.39 -13.31
N THR A 119 -1.35 11.87 -12.26
CA THR A 119 -0.68 11.37 -11.04
C THR A 119 0.37 10.31 -11.34
N SER A 120 0.12 9.45 -12.35
CA SER A 120 1.09 8.43 -12.79
C SER A 120 2.39 9.04 -13.31
N ILE A 121 2.28 10.10 -14.16
CA ILE A 121 3.46 10.78 -14.71
C ILE A 121 4.24 11.45 -13.59
N LEU A 122 3.54 12.13 -12.69
CA LEU A 122 4.18 12.80 -11.54
C LEU A 122 4.86 11.78 -10.62
N SER A 123 4.23 10.63 -10.36
CA SER A 123 4.83 9.56 -9.54
C SER A 123 6.08 8.99 -10.19
N PHE A 124 6.08 8.70 -11.50
CA PHE A 124 7.26 8.22 -12.21
C PHE A 124 8.39 9.25 -12.22
N PHE A 125 8.07 10.52 -12.44
CA PHE A 125 9.04 11.60 -12.35
C PHE A 125 9.68 11.66 -10.95
N MET A 126 8.86 11.60 -9.89
CA MET A 126 9.35 11.61 -8.51
C MET A 126 10.25 10.41 -8.20
N VAL A 127 9.90 9.21 -8.67
CA VAL A 127 10.76 8.02 -8.53
C VAL A 127 12.07 8.21 -9.29
N GLY A 128 12.04 8.82 -10.47
CA GLY A 128 13.23 9.15 -11.25
C GLY A 128 14.18 10.10 -10.52
N VAL A 129 13.64 11.09 -9.79
CA VAL A 129 14.42 12.05 -9.00
C VAL A 129 14.92 11.48 -7.68
N LEU A 130 14.04 10.75 -6.94
CA LEU A 130 14.35 10.20 -5.61
C LEU A 130 15.22 8.93 -5.69
N GLY A 131 15.25 8.28 -6.85
CA GLY A 131 15.92 7.00 -7.05
C GLY A 131 15.03 5.80 -6.75
N THR A 132 15.60 4.61 -6.96
CA THR A 132 14.92 3.31 -6.75
C THR A 132 14.86 2.97 -5.25
N GLY A 133 13.79 2.28 -4.84
CA GLY A 133 13.61 1.80 -3.46
C GLY A 133 12.17 1.96 -2.98
N LEU A 134 11.74 1.07 -2.08
CA LEU A 134 10.37 1.05 -1.58
C LEU A 134 9.97 2.37 -0.91
N THR A 135 10.87 2.92 -0.09
CA THR A 135 10.65 4.21 0.60
C THR A 135 10.45 5.35 -0.39
N ASN A 136 11.27 5.40 -1.45
CA ASN A 136 11.18 6.44 -2.48
C ASN A 136 9.88 6.33 -3.28
N VAL A 137 9.43 5.11 -3.57
CA VAL A 137 8.14 4.86 -4.21
C VAL A 137 6.98 5.35 -3.32
N ILE A 138 7.01 5.04 -2.01
CA ILE A 138 6.00 5.50 -1.05
C ILE A 138 5.96 7.03 -1.01
N LEU A 139 7.11 7.70 -0.93
CA LEU A 139 7.21 9.15 -0.94
C LEU A 139 6.71 9.75 -2.26
N ALA A 140 7.10 9.17 -3.39
CA ALA A 140 6.67 9.63 -4.71
C ALA A 140 5.14 9.57 -4.86
N ILE A 141 4.52 8.47 -4.45
CA ILE A 141 3.06 8.31 -4.48
C ILE A 141 2.40 9.30 -3.52
N ALA A 142 2.91 9.45 -2.30
CA ALA A 142 2.36 10.37 -1.32
C ALA A 142 2.41 11.82 -1.82
N LEU A 143 3.55 12.26 -2.38
CA LEU A 143 3.74 13.58 -2.95
C LEU A 143 2.88 13.84 -4.20
N SER A 144 2.45 12.80 -4.89
CA SER A 144 1.58 12.93 -6.06
C SER A 144 0.08 12.97 -5.71
N HIS A 145 -0.33 12.41 -4.56
CA HIS A 145 -1.74 12.22 -4.25
C HIS A 145 -2.28 13.11 -3.12
N TRP A 146 -1.43 13.74 -2.32
CA TRP A 146 -1.86 14.57 -1.16
C TRP A 146 -2.85 15.68 -1.54
N ALA A 147 -2.71 16.27 -2.73
CA ALA A 147 -3.51 17.41 -3.18
C ALA A 147 -5.02 17.08 -3.28
N TRP A 148 -5.35 15.86 -3.71
CA TRP A 148 -6.73 15.37 -3.77
C TRP A 148 -7.37 15.32 -2.38
N TYR A 149 -6.64 14.79 -1.40
CA TYR A 149 -7.12 14.70 -0.01
C TYR A 149 -7.19 16.08 0.64
N ALA A 150 -6.19 16.95 0.40
CA ALA A 150 -6.23 18.33 0.90
C ALA A 150 -7.48 19.08 0.42
N ARG A 151 -7.84 18.90 -0.85
CA ARG A 151 -9.06 19.51 -1.42
C ARG A 151 -10.34 18.91 -0.85
N MET A 152 -10.36 17.62 -0.53
CA MET A 152 -11.54 16.96 0.05
C MET A 152 -11.78 17.39 1.50
N VAL A 153 -10.71 17.64 2.26
CA VAL A 153 -10.75 18.02 3.69
C VAL A 153 -11.05 19.49 3.90
N ARG A 154 -10.65 20.36 2.96
CA ARG A 154 -10.93 21.81 2.99
C ARG A 154 -12.43 22.11 3.07
#